data_2b5c3d82c2421d324dd28fca6edc6ecb
#
_entry.id   2b5c3d82c2421d324dd28fca6edc6ecb
#
_cell.length_a   1.000
_cell.length_b   1.000
_cell.length_c   1.000
_cell.angle_alpha   90.00
_cell.angle_beta   90.00
_cell.angle_gamma   90.00
#
_symmetry.space_group_name_H-M   'P 1'
#
loop_
_entity.id
_entity.type
_entity.pdbx_description
1 polymer ?
#
loop_
_entity_poly.entity_id
_entity_poly.type
_entity_poly.pdbx_seq_one_letter_code
_entity_poly.pdbx_strand_id
1 'polypeptide(L)'
;MRWRDRFLFVAEAIYKSQAETGEIKGHYLNATAGNVDQMIARAQCAKELGMPIIMHDYLTGGWTANTTLSNYCRAHGLLLHIHRAMHAVIDRQKNHGIHFRVLAKSLRMSGGDHLHSGTVVGKLEGERNVTLGFVDIMRDAYIEKDRDRGVFFTQDWASLPGVMPVASGGIHVWHMPALVEIFGDDACLQFGGGTLGHPWGNAPGASANRVALEACTQARNEGRDLAREGGDVIRAACKWSPELAAACEVWKEIKFEFDTVDTL
;
A
#
# COMPACT_ATOMS: atom_id res chain seq x y z
N MET A 1 13.04 -21.46 1.10
CA MET A 1 11.91 -21.93 0.26
C MET A 1 12.11 -21.42 -1.17
N ARG A 2 11.93 -22.27 -2.15
CA ARG A 2 11.98 -21.89 -3.58
C ARG A 2 10.77 -21.00 -3.91
N TRP A 3 10.91 -20.10 -4.88
CA TRP A 3 9.85 -19.16 -5.20
C TRP A 3 8.56 -19.84 -5.70
N ARG A 4 8.68 -20.97 -6.44
CA ARG A 4 7.51 -21.76 -6.89
C ARG A 4 6.74 -22.36 -5.74
N ASP A 5 7.44 -22.95 -4.77
CA ASP A 5 6.80 -23.53 -3.58
C ASP A 5 6.05 -22.46 -2.79
N ARG A 6 6.68 -21.28 -2.63
CA ARG A 6 6.03 -20.14 -1.97
C ARG A 6 4.77 -19.72 -2.71
N PHE A 7 4.80 -19.63 -4.03
CA PHE A 7 3.63 -19.26 -4.83
C PHE A 7 2.50 -20.26 -4.67
N LEU A 8 2.80 -21.55 -4.71
CA LEU A 8 1.83 -22.62 -4.51
C LEU A 8 1.18 -22.56 -3.12
N PHE A 9 2.00 -22.50 -2.05
CA PHE A 9 1.46 -22.47 -0.68
C PHE A 9 0.63 -21.23 -0.40
N VAL A 10 1.00 -20.08 -0.94
CA VAL A 10 0.22 -18.86 -0.77
C VAL A 10 -1.07 -18.93 -1.58
N ALA A 11 -1.04 -19.43 -2.82
CA ALA A 11 -2.25 -19.62 -3.62
C ALA A 11 -3.24 -20.59 -2.93
N GLU A 12 -2.75 -21.69 -2.38
CA GLU A 12 -3.56 -22.63 -1.60
C GLU A 12 -4.24 -21.96 -0.40
N ALA A 13 -3.49 -21.16 0.37
CA ALA A 13 -4.02 -20.43 1.52
C ALA A 13 -5.08 -19.40 1.11
N ILE A 14 -4.88 -18.68 0.00
CA ILE A 14 -5.84 -17.72 -0.53
C ILE A 14 -7.12 -18.41 -0.98
N TYR A 15 -7.02 -19.51 -1.73
CA TYR A 15 -8.19 -20.28 -2.18
C TYR A 15 -8.98 -20.88 -1.01
N LYS A 16 -8.29 -21.37 0.02
CA LYS A 16 -8.93 -21.82 1.25
C LYS A 16 -9.70 -20.68 1.92
N SER A 17 -9.08 -19.51 2.06
CA SER A 17 -9.73 -18.34 2.64
C SER A 17 -10.94 -17.89 1.82
N GLN A 18 -10.86 -17.90 0.48
CA GLN A 18 -11.99 -17.60 -0.41
C GLN A 18 -13.14 -18.59 -0.23
N ALA A 19 -12.82 -19.88 -0.13
CA ALA A 19 -13.83 -20.92 0.07
C ALA A 19 -14.55 -20.81 1.43
N GLU A 20 -13.81 -20.43 2.48
CA GLU A 20 -14.36 -20.28 3.82
C GLU A 20 -15.17 -18.99 4.01
N THR A 21 -14.81 -17.91 3.35
CA THR A 21 -15.45 -16.59 3.53
C THR A 21 -16.50 -16.27 2.45
N GLY A 22 -16.45 -16.93 1.29
CA GLY A 22 -17.25 -16.57 0.12
C GLY A 22 -16.82 -15.27 -0.57
N GLU A 23 -15.69 -14.66 -0.15
CA GLU A 23 -15.17 -13.41 -0.69
C GLU A 23 -13.96 -13.65 -1.59
N ILE A 24 -13.87 -12.90 -2.69
CA ILE A 24 -12.67 -12.87 -3.52
C ILE A 24 -11.55 -12.15 -2.74
N LYS A 25 -10.40 -12.80 -2.61
CA LYS A 25 -9.21 -12.24 -1.95
C LYS A 25 -8.16 -11.84 -2.99
N GLY A 26 -7.84 -10.55 -3.04
CA GLY A 26 -6.70 -10.08 -3.80
C GLY A 26 -5.39 -10.57 -3.18
N HIS A 27 -4.47 -10.99 -4.03
CA HIS A 27 -3.13 -11.36 -3.61
C HIS A 27 -2.13 -11.08 -4.72
N TYR A 28 -0.94 -10.66 -4.36
CA TYR A 28 0.14 -10.39 -5.30
C TYR A 28 1.39 -11.21 -4.99
N LEU A 29 1.97 -11.79 -6.02
CA LEU A 29 3.18 -12.62 -5.94
C LEU A 29 4.38 -11.85 -6.50
N ASN A 30 5.45 -11.72 -5.71
CA ASN A 30 6.63 -10.96 -6.09
C ASN A 30 7.42 -11.68 -7.20
N ALA A 31 7.40 -11.10 -8.39
CA ALA A 31 8.09 -11.59 -9.57
C ALA A 31 9.52 -11.06 -9.70
N THR A 32 9.97 -10.14 -8.84
CA THR A 32 11.33 -9.57 -8.91
C THR A 32 12.38 -10.67 -8.96
N ALA A 33 13.26 -10.60 -9.92
CA ALA A 33 14.29 -11.60 -10.20
C ALA A 33 15.55 -10.95 -10.78
N GLY A 34 16.60 -11.73 -10.97
CA GLY A 34 17.88 -11.25 -11.48
C GLY A 34 17.89 -10.84 -12.96
N ASN A 35 16.86 -11.22 -13.73
CA ASN A 35 16.66 -10.80 -15.11
C ASN A 35 15.18 -10.82 -15.50
N VAL A 36 14.84 -10.18 -16.61
CA VAL A 36 13.46 -10.01 -17.09
C VAL A 36 12.81 -11.34 -17.48
N ASP A 37 13.56 -12.28 -18.07
CA ASP A 37 13.01 -13.58 -18.46
C ASP A 37 12.50 -14.35 -17.25
N GLN A 38 13.24 -14.30 -16.15
CA GLN A 38 12.81 -14.90 -14.88
C GLN A 38 11.63 -14.15 -14.24
N MET A 39 11.54 -12.83 -14.41
CA MET A 39 10.38 -12.05 -13.94
C MET A 39 9.13 -12.46 -14.71
N ILE A 40 9.21 -12.58 -16.03
CA ILE A 40 8.10 -13.02 -16.88
C ILE A 40 7.69 -14.46 -16.54
N ALA A 41 8.64 -15.37 -16.35
CA ALA A 41 8.35 -16.76 -15.96
C ALA A 41 7.60 -16.85 -14.62
N ARG A 42 7.93 -15.98 -13.65
CA ARG A 42 7.24 -15.87 -12.38
C ARG A 42 5.84 -15.27 -12.55
N ALA A 43 5.68 -14.22 -13.35
CA ALA A 43 4.39 -13.62 -13.66
C ALA A 43 3.46 -14.62 -14.37
N GLN A 44 3.99 -15.39 -15.31
CA GLN A 44 3.24 -16.46 -15.98
C GLN A 44 2.80 -17.53 -15.00
N CYS A 45 3.68 -18.01 -14.14
CA CYS A 45 3.34 -18.99 -13.11
C CYS A 45 2.24 -18.47 -12.16
N ALA A 46 2.31 -17.21 -11.74
CA ALA A 46 1.28 -16.58 -10.93
C ALA A 46 -0.07 -16.53 -11.65
N LYS A 47 -0.07 -16.18 -12.94
CA LYS A 47 -1.26 -16.19 -13.79
C LYS A 47 -1.85 -17.59 -13.90
N GLU A 48 -1.03 -18.62 -14.12
CA GLU A 48 -1.45 -20.02 -14.19
C GLU A 48 -2.08 -20.51 -12.87
N LEU A 49 -1.63 -19.95 -11.74
CA LEU A 49 -2.23 -20.16 -10.42
C LEU A 49 -3.50 -19.32 -10.19
N GLY A 50 -3.96 -18.54 -11.16
CA GLY A 50 -5.14 -17.69 -11.04
C GLY A 50 -4.93 -16.45 -10.16
N MET A 51 -3.68 -16.07 -9.87
CA MET A 51 -3.36 -14.86 -9.10
C MET A 51 -3.38 -13.64 -10.02
N PRO A 52 -4.26 -12.65 -9.77
CA PRO A 52 -4.49 -11.55 -10.70
C PRO A 52 -3.45 -10.43 -10.61
N ILE A 53 -2.66 -10.40 -9.54
CA ILE A 53 -1.77 -9.28 -9.24
C ILE A 53 -0.32 -9.78 -9.15
N ILE A 54 0.56 -9.12 -9.89
CA ILE A 54 2.00 -9.36 -9.84
C ILE A 54 2.65 -8.24 -9.05
N MET A 55 3.63 -8.55 -8.21
CA MET A 55 4.43 -7.56 -7.50
C MET A 55 5.81 -7.43 -8.13
N HIS A 56 6.33 -6.20 -8.19
CA HIS A 56 7.68 -5.88 -8.64
C HIS A 56 8.33 -4.81 -7.76
N ASP A 57 9.62 -5.00 -7.46
CA ASP A 57 10.44 -4.01 -6.78
C ASP A 57 11.16 -3.17 -7.84
N TYR A 58 10.51 -2.12 -8.33
CA TYR A 58 10.91 -1.41 -9.55
C TYR A 58 12.27 -0.71 -9.47
N LEU A 59 12.69 -0.24 -8.30
CA LEU A 59 14.01 0.39 -8.14
C LEU A 59 15.14 -0.64 -8.13
N THR A 60 14.85 -1.85 -7.68
CA THR A 60 15.78 -2.98 -7.75
C THR A 60 15.93 -3.50 -9.19
N GLY A 61 14.83 -3.63 -9.91
CA GLY A 61 14.81 -4.10 -11.28
C GLY A 61 15.21 -3.04 -12.32
N GLY A 62 14.93 -1.78 -12.01
CA GLY A 62 15.11 -0.64 -12.91
C GLY A 62 13.94 -0.40 -13.87
N TRP A 63 13.94 0.77 -14.50
CA TRP A 63 12.85 1.24 -15.37
C TRP A 63 12.60 0.35 -16.57
N THR A 64 13.67 -0.12 -17.23
CA THR A 64 13.57 -1.01 -18.38
C THR A 64 12.88 -2.33 -18.04
N ALA A 65 13.27 -2.96 -16.94
CA ALA A 65 12.65 -4.19 -16.45
C ALA A 65 11.19 -3.95 -16.06
N ASN A 66 10.90 -2.83 -15.35
CA ASN A 66 9.54 -2.47 -14.97
C ASN A 66 8.62 -2.26 -16.18
N THR A 67 9.09 -1.51 -17.19
CA THR A 67 8.31 -1.26 -18.41
C THR A 67 8.04 -2.56 -19.17
N THR A 68 9.01 -3.45 -19.27
CA THR A 68 8.84 -4.75 -19.93
C THR A 68 7.81 -5.62 -19.19
N LEU A 69 7.91 -5.70 -17.85
CA LEU A 69 6.96 -6.46 -17.03
C LEU A 69 5.57 -5.86 -17.08
N SER A 70 5.46 -4.52 -17.05
CA SER A 70 4.18 -3.81 -17.18
C SER A 70 3.49 -4.11 -18.50
N ASN A 71 4.22 -4.09 -19.62
CA ASN A 71 3.68 -4.45 -20.93
C ASN A 71 3.19 -5.90 -20.96
N TYR A 72 3.95 -6.82 -20.34
CA TYR A 72 3.53 -8.21 -20.19
C TYR A 72 2.22 -8.31 -19.38
N CYS A 73 2.16 -7.67 -18.22
CA CYS A 73 0.97 -7.70 -17.35
C CYS A 73 -0.27 -7.17 -18.08
N ARG A 74 -0.15 -6.04 -18.77
CA ARG A 74 -1.23 -5.44 -19.57
C ARG A 74 -1.71 -6.37 -20.68
N ALA A 75 -0.79 -7.00 -21.42
CA ALA A 75 -1.14 -7.93 -22.50
C ALA A 75 -1.82 -9.20 -21.99
N HIS A 76 -1.66 -9.54 -20.71
CA HIS A 76 -2.18 -10.78 -20.13
C HIS A 76 -3.29 -10.57 -19.08
N GLY A 77 -3.81 -9.34 -18.93
CA GLY A 77 -4.89 -9.02 -17.99
C GLY A 77 -4.48 -9.13 -16.52
N LEU A 78 -3.23 -8.79 -16.20
CA LEU A 78 -2.68 -8.80 -14.85
C LEU A 78 -2.50 -7.37 -14.35
N LEU A 79 -2.73 -7.14 -13.06
CA LEU A 79 -2.36 -5.92 -12.37
C LEU A 79 -0.91 -5.99 -11.89
N LEU A 80 -0.27 -4.83 -11.82
CA LEU A 80 1.11 -4.71 -11.37
C LEU A 80 1.21 -3.84 -10.11
N HIS A 81 1.44 -4.49 -8.97
CA HIS A 81 1.69 -3.85 -7.67
C HIS A 81 3.17 -3.57 -7.51
N ILE A 82 3.52 -2.33 -7.21
CA ILE A 82 4.91 -1.88 -7.14
C ILE A 82 5.31 -1.56 -5.70
N HIS A 83 6.34 -2.27 -5.25
CA HIS A 83 7.04 -1.96 -4.02
C HIS A 83 8.25 -1.05 -4.30
N ARG A 84 8.49 -0.08 -3.41
CA ARG A 84 9.62 0.87 -3.53
C ARG A 84 10.87 0.44 -2.76
N ALA A 85 11.16 -0.87 -2.69
CA ALA A 85 12.38 -1.37 -2.07
C ALA A 85 13.61 -0.63 -2.59
N MET A 86 14.57 -0.32 -1.73
CA MET A 86 15.77 0.49 -1.99
C MET A 86 15.53 1.99 -2.23
N HIS A 87 14.31 2.51 -2.12
CA HIS A 87 14.07 3.93 -2.35
C HIS A 87 14.96 4.83 -1.46
N ALA A 88 15.14 4.47 -0.18
CA ALA A 88 15.88 5.28 0.78
C ALA A 88 17.36 5.50 0.40
N VAL A 89 17.99 4.56 -0.30
CA VAL A 89 19.36 4.76 -0.81
C VAL A 89 19.43 5.72 -2.01
N ILE A 90 18.28 6.15 -2.51
CA ILE A 90 18.16 7.07 -3.64
C ILE A 90 17.55 8.39 -3.18
N ASP A 91 16.40 8.39 -2.50
CA ASP A 91 15.63 9.60 -2.20
C ASP A 91 15.97 10.25 -0.86
N ARG A 92 16.70 9.55 0.02
CA ARG A 92 17.17 10.08 1.31
C ARG A 92 18.63 10.54 1.28
N GLN A 93 19.25 10.60 0.12
CA GLN A 93 20.60 11.12 -0.01
C GLN A 93 20.59 12.66 0.04
N LYS A 94 21.37 13.23 0.94
CA LYS A 94 21.53 14.69 1.06
C LYS A 94 22.08 15.33 -0.23
N ASN A 95 22.99 14.61 -0.88
CA ASN A 95 23.60 15.00 -2.17
C ASN A 95 23.48 13.83 -3.15
N HIS A 96 23.35 14.13 -4.42
CA HIS A 96 23.26 13.11 -5.51
C HIS A 96 22.07 12.17 -5.44
N GLY A 97 21.04 12.49 -4.65
CA GLY A 97 19.80 11.74 -4.58
C GLY A 97 18.78 12.15 -5.65
N ILE A 98 17.71 11.37 -5.75
CA ILE A 98 16.53 11.67 -6.58
C ILE A 98 15.34 11.72 -5.65
N HIS A 99 14.65 12.85 -5.60
CA HIS A 99 13.46 12.99 -4.74
C HIS A 99 12.37 11.98 -5.13
N PHE A 100 11.70 11.38 -4.14
CA PHE A 100 10.71 10.31 -4.38
C PHE A 100 9.60 10.73 -5.35
N ARG A 101 9.22 12.00 -5.39
CA ARG A 101 8.27 12.53 -6.37
C ARG A 101 8.67 12.22 -7.82
N VAL A 102 9.95 12.32 -8.15
CA VAL A 102 10.46 11.99 -9.49
C VAL A 102 10.36 10.50 -9.73
N LEU A 103 10.69 9.69 -8.73
CA LEU A 103 10.59 8.23 -8.81
C LEU A 103 9.12 7.78 -9.00
N ALA A 104 8.17 8.39 -8.30
CA ALA A 104 6.74 8.11 -8.43
C ALA A 104 6.19 8.50 -9.82
N LYS A 105 6.55 9.69 -10.33
CA LYS A 105 6.17 10.12 -11.68
C LYS A 105 6.75 9.19 -12.76
N SER A 106 8.00 8.84 -12.63
CA SER A 106 8.67 7.93 -13.56
C SER A 106 8.02 6.54 -13.53
N LEU A 107 7.58 6.08 -12.37
CA LEU A 107 6.84 4.83 -12.29
C LEU A 107 5.51 4.91 -13.04
N ARG A 108 4.70 5.96 -12.80
CA ARG A 108 3.43 6.14 -13.50
C ARG A 108 3.62 6.08 -15.02
N MET A 109 4.69 6.69 -15.55
CA MET A 109 5.04 6.64 -16.97
C MET A 109 5.56 5.28 -17.44
N SER A 110 6.27 4.53 -16.58
CA SER A 110 6.82 3.21 -16.95
C SER A 110 5.82 2.06 -16.81
N GLY A 111 4.71 2.31 -16.11
CA GLY A 111 3.64 1.36 -15.87
C GLY A 111 3.67 0.73 -14.48
N GLY A 112 2.49 0.64 -13.90
CA GLY A 112 2.19 0.08 -12.59
C GLY A 112 0.78 0.48 -12.20
N ASP A 113 0.10 -0.35 -11.42
CA ASP A 113 -1.28 -0.09 -10.99
C ASP A 113 -1.35 0.37 -9.53
N HIS A 114 -0.43 -0.11 -8.69
CA HIS A 114 -0.31 0.28 -7.28
C HIS A 114 1.13 0.66 -6.98
N LEU A 115 1.35 1.70 -6.14
CA LEU A 115 2.69 2.10 -5.70
C LEU A 115 2.72 2.45 -4.21
N HIS A 116 3.66 1.87 -3.48
CA HIS A 116 3.96 2.27 -2.10
C HIS A 116 4.39 3.73 -2.03
N SER A 117 3.62 4.57 -1.33
CA SER A 117 3.79 6.03 -1.27
C SER A 117 4.10 6.58 0.13
N GLY A 118 4.15 5.71 1.15
CA GLY A 118 4.23 6.13 2.55
C GLY A 118 2.85 6.25 3.20
N THR A 119 2.82 6.48 4.51
CA THR A 119 1.57 6.37 5.29
C THR A 119 1.03 7.69 5.83
N VAL A 120 1.79 8.73 6.00
CA VAL A 120 1.48 9.96 6.78
C VAL A 120 1.07 9.73 8.24
N VAL A 121 0.93 8.48 8.65
CA VAL A 121 0.64 8.02 10.01
C VAL A 121 1.49 6.79 10.34
N GLY A 122 1.58 6.43 11.60
CA GLY A 122 2.37 5.27 12.03
C GLY A 122 3.87 5.55 11.97
N LYS A 123 4.63 4.70 11.29
CA LYS A 123 6.07 4.88 11.09
C LYS A 123 6.29 5.95 10.01
N LEU A 124 6.31 7.20 10.43
CA LEU A 124 6.36 8.36 9.55
C LEU A 124 7.70 8.46 8.83
N GLU A 125 7.61 8.61 7.52
CA GLU A 125 8.71 8.98 6.65
C GLU A 125 8.27 10.22 5.83
N GLY A 126 8.66 11.39 6.28
CA GLY A 126 8.44 12.66 5.58
C GLY A 126 7.25 13.48 6.08
N GLU A 127 7.12 14.68 5.52
CA GLU A 127 6.06 15.61 5.85
C GLU A 127 4.72 15.18 5.24
N ARG A 128 3.63 15.36 6.00
CA ARG A 128 2.26 14.99 5.58
C ARG A 128 1.90 15.60 4.21
N ASN A 129 2.11 16.89 4.03
CA ASN A 129 1.74 17.59 2.79
C ASN A 129 2.53 17.08 1.59
N VAL A 130 3.80 16.78 1.77
CA VAL A 130 4.65 16.19 0.73
C VAL A 130 4.17 14.80 0.33
N THR A 131 3.78 13.98 1.30
CA THR A 131 3.22 12.65 1.01
C THR A 131 1.88 12.74 0.29
N LEU A 132 1.01 13.68 0.69
CA LEU A 132 -0.24 13.96 -0.04
C LEU A 132 0.02 14.42 -1.46
N GLY A 133 1.06 15.24 -1.68
CA GLY A 133 1.48 15.62 -3.03
C GLY A 133 1.92 14.43 -3.89
N PHE A 134 2.53 13.39 -3.31
CA PHE A 134 2.82 12.15 -4.04
C PHE A 134 1.54 11.40 -4.40
N VAL A 135 0.59 11.32 -3.47
CA VAL A 135 -0.71 10.67 -3.69
C VAL A 135 -1.44 11.33 -4.84
N ASP A 136 -1.54 12.66 -4.84
CA ASP A 136 -2.19 13.42 -5.90
C ASP A 136 -1.52 13.17 -7.27
N ILE A 137 -0.20 13.29 -7.33
CA ILE A 137 0.57 13.07 -8.57
C ILE A 137 0.40 11.65 -9.12
N MET A 138 0.25 10.66 -8.27
CA MET A 138 0.05 9.29 -8.69
C MET A 138 -1.38 9.01 -9.13
N ARG A 139 -2.37 9.52 -8.41
CA ARG A 139 -3.78 9.16 -8.57
C ARG A 139 -4.53 10.03 -9.56
N ASP A 140 -4.36 11.35 -9.46
CA ASP A 140 -5.22 12.30 -10.16
C ASP A 140 -4.77 12.52 -11.61
N ALA A 141 -5.72 12.78 -12.50
CA ALA A 141 -5.44 13.06 -13.92
C ALA A 141 -4.89 14.47 -14.13
N TYR A 142 -5.35 15.42 -13.31
CA TYR A 142 -4.95 16.82 -13.35
C TYR A 142 -4.70 17.33 -11.94
N ILE A 143 -3.56 17.97 -11.71
CA ILE A 143 -3.16 18.53 -10.41
C ILE A 143 -2.67 19.94 -10.64
N GLU A 144 -3.27 20.90 -9.95
CA GLU A 144 -2.79 22.27 -9.94
C GLU A 144 -1.47 22.37 -9.15
N LYS A 145 -0.72 23.42 -9.50
CA LYS A 145 0.50 23.78 -8.77
C LYS A 145 0.17 24.05 -7.30
N ASP A 146 0.80 23.29 -6.42
CA ASP A 146 0.73 23.47 -4.96
C ASP A 146 2.14 23.25 -4.37
N ARG A 147 2.82 24.35 -4.01
CA ARG A 147 4.19 24.28 -3.51
C ARG A 147 4.28 23.68 -2.11
N ASP A 148 3.25 23.82 -1.29
CA ASP A 148 3.23 23.27 0.07
C ASP A 148 3.12 21.74 0.04
N ARG A 149 2.48 21.22 -1.01
CA ARG A 149 2.44 19.78 -1.33
C ARG A 149 3.62 19.33 -2.21
N GLY A 150 4.51 20.26 -2.55
CA GLY A 150 5.67 20.00 -3.41
C GLY A 150 5.30 19.77 -4.88
N VAL A 151 4.13 20.19 -5.32
CA VAL A 151 3.74 20.21 -6.73
C VAL A 151 4.18 21.53 -7.34
N PHE A 152 5.38 21.58 -7.90
CA PHE A 152 5.99 22.84 -8.37
C PHE A 152 5.40 23.38 -9.66
N PHE A 153 4.80 22.52 -10.48
CA PHE A 153 4.15 22.87 -11.75
C PHE A 153 2.83 22.14 -11.84
N THR A 154 1.84 22.77 -12.45
CA THR A 154 0.61 22.10 -12.84
C THR A 154 0.93 20.86 -13.68
N GLN A 155 0.29 19.74 -13.34
CA GLN A 155 0.51 18.46 -13.97
C GLN A 155 -0.79 18.00 -14.64
N ASP A 156 -0.73 17.86 -15.95
CA ASP A 156 -1.78 17.22 -16.75
C ASP A 156 -1.24 15.90 -17.29
N TRP A 157 -1.89 14.80 -16.92
CA TRP A 157 -1.50 13.46 -17.35
C TRP A 157 -2.22 13.00 -18.62
N ALA A 158 -3.10 13.85 -19.16
CA ALA A 158 -3.91 13.56 -20.34
C ALA A 158 -4.66 12.21 -20.20
N SER A 159 -4.31 11.23 -21.04
CA SER A 159 -4.95 9.90 -21.01
C SER A 159 -4.18 8.85 -20.21
N LEU A 160 -3.05 9.23 -19.57
CA LEU A 160 -2.29 8.28 -18.77
C LEU A 160 -3.03 7.97 -17.46
N PRO A 161 -3.40 6.69 -17.20
CA PRO A 161 -4.17 6.33 -16.02
C PRO A 161 -3.42 6.64 -14.72
N GLY A 162 -4.18 6.77 -13.63
CA GLY A 162 -3.64 6.92 -12.29
C GLY A 162 -3.07 5.61 -11.75
N VAL A 163 -2.26 5.74 -10.72
CA VAL A 163 -1.67 4.65 -9.94
C VAL A 163 -2.23 4.73 -8.52
N MET A 164 -2.79 3.65 -8.02
CA MET A 164 -3.36 3.60 -6.67
C MET A 164 -2.25 3.69 -5.60
N PRO A 165 -2.33 4.64 -4.67
CA PRO A 165 -1.35 4.74 -3.59
C PRO A 165 -1.49 3.57 -2.61
N VAL A 166 -0.36 3.09 -2.10
CA VAL A 166 -0.31 2.05 -1.09
C VAL A 166 0.29 2.63 0.19
N ALA A 167 -0.51 2.68 1.24
CA ALA A 167 -0.09 3.07 2.58
C ALA A 167 0.38 1.84 3.35
N SER A 168 1.64 1.81 3.73
CA SER A 168 2.27 0.69 4.43
C SER A 168 3.38 1.17 5.35
N GLY A 169 3.54 0.50 6.49
CA GLY A 169 4.63 0.75 7.44
C GLY A 169 4.16 1.23 8.81
N GLY A 170 4.18 0.34 9.80
CA GLY A 170 3.87 0.64 11.20
C GLY A 170 2.43 1.06 11.49
N ILE A 171 1.48 0.74 10.62
CA ILE A 171 0.06 1.07 10.80
C ILE A 171 -0.70 -0.02 11.56
N HIS A 172 -1.66 0.39 12.36
CA HIS A 172 -2.54 -0.47 13.14
C HIS A 172 -3.94 0.16 13.29
N VAL A 173 -4.86 -0.52 13.96
CA VAL A 173 -6.28 -0.16 14.03
C VAL A 173 -6.56 1.29 14.47
N TRP A 174 -5.76 1.86 15.36
CA TRP A 174 -5.91 3.26 15.79
C TRP A 174 -5.56 4.29 14.71
N HIS A 175 -4.81 3.89 13.68
CA HIS A 175 -4.53 4.76 12.53
C HIS A 175 -5.65 4.74 11.48
N MET A 176 -6.59 3.81 11.57
CA MET A 176 -7.63 3.61 10.55
C MET A 176 -8.45 4.87 10.25
N PRO A 177 -8.91 5.64 11.27
CA PRO A 177 -9.66 6.88 11.00
C PRO A 177 -8.88 7.86 10.14
N ALA A 178 -7.60 8.09 10.47
CA ALA A 178 -6.75 9.01 9.72
C ALA A 178 -6.43 8.47 8.30
N LEU A 179 -6.24 7.17 8.15
CA LEU A 179 -6.00 6.56 6.84
C LEU A 179 -7.21 6.69 5.92
N VAL A 180 -8.41 6.44 6.44
CA VAL A 180 -9.67 6.58 5.67
C VAL A 180 -9.92 8.04 5.29
N GLU A 181 -9.62 8.97 6.19
CA GLU A 181 -9.77 10.41 5.93
C GLU A 181 -8.78 10.93 4.88
N ILE A 182 -7.52 10.49 4.95
CA ILE A 182 -6.44 11.00 4.11
C ILE A 182 -6.44 10.37 2.72
N PHE A 183 -6.61 9.05 2.64
CA PHE A 183 -6.47 8.32 1.38
C PHE A 183 -7.80 8.10 0.65
N GLY A 184 -8.92 8.17 1.34
CA GLY A 184 -10.23 7.88 0.76
C GLY A 184 -10.38 6.41 0.37
N ASP A 185 -11.14 6.17 -0.71
CA ASP A 185 -11.48 4.81 -1.16
C ASP A 185 -10.47 4.24 -2.19
N ASP A 186 -9.76 5.13 -2.91
CA ASP A 186 -8.81 4.73 -3.95
C ASP A 186 -7.39 4.58 -3.40
N ALA A 187 -7.21 3.62 -2.48
CA ALA A 187 -5.93 3.31 -1.86
C ALA A 187 -5.86 1.86 -1.38
N CYS A 188 -4.65 1.32 -1.30
CA CYS A 188 -4.37 0.06 -0.63
C CYS A 188 -3.79 0.34 0.76
N LEU A 189 -4.41 -0.22 1.81
CA LEU A 189 -3.92 -0.13 3.18
C LEU A 189 -3.29 -1.47 3.58
N GLN A 190 -1.98 -1.49 3.86
CA GLN A 190 -1.24 -2.71 4.19
C GLN A 190 -0.86 -2.74 5.67
N PHE A 191 -1.52 -3.61 6.42
CA PHE A 191 -1.29 -3.85 7.83
C PHE A 191 -0.43 -5.12 8.02
N GLY A 192 0.88 -4.98 8.00
CA GLY A 192 1.81 -6.08 8.29
C GLY A 192 1.80 -6.41 9.79
N GLY A 193 2.59 -5.70 10.58
CA GLY A 193 2.64 -5.85 12.03
C GLY A 193 1.28 -5.65 12.71
N GLY A 194 0.45 -4.74 12.21
CA GLY A 194 -0.90 -4.50 12.72
C GLY A 194 -1.87 -5.69 12.57
N THR A 195 -1.55 -6.64 11.69
CA THR A 195 -2.27 -7.92 11.58
C THR A 195 -1.54 -9.03 12.33
N LEU A 196 -0.24 -9.21 12.03
CA LEU A 196 0.56 -10.33 12.54
C LEU A 196 0.83 -10.23 14.05
N GLY A 197 0.82 -9.03 14.61
CA GLY A 197 1.03 -8.78 16.04
C GLY A 197 -0.24 -8.92 16.89
N HIS A 198 -1.36 -9.35 16.33
CA HIS A 198 -2.56 -9.57 17.09
C HIS A 198 -2.38 -10.73 18.10
N PRO A 199 -2.83 -10.58 19.39
CA PRO A 199 -2.55 -11.58 20.42
C PRO A 199 -3.19 -12.94 20.16
N TRP A 200 -4.24 -13.01 19.34
CA TRP A 200 -4.94 -14.25 19.00
C TRP A 200 -4.56 -14.79 17.62
N GLY A 201 -3.55 -14.22 16.96
CA GLY A 201 -3.05 -14.68 15.66
C GLY A 201 -3.57 -13.87 14.46
N ASN A 202 -3.25 -14.34 13.26
CA ASN A 202 -3.42 -13.58 12.02
C ASN A 202 -4.89 -13.39 11.61
N ALA A 203 -5.74 -14.41 11.75
CA ALA A 203 -7.13 -14.32 11.34
C ALA A 203 -7.91 -13.29 12.19
N PRO A 204 -7.83 -13.30 13.54
CA PRO A 204 -8.38 -12.21 14.37
C PRO A 204 -7.77 -10.84 14.06
N GLY A 205 -6.48 -10.77 13.74
CA GLY A 205 -5.83 -9.52 13.33
C GLY A 205 -6.42 -8.96 12.02
N ALA A 206 -6.67 -9.81 11.04
CA ALA A 206 -7.34 -9.41 9.80
C ALA A 206 -8.79 -8.97 10.05
N SER A 207 -9.52 -9.70 10.89
CA SER A 207 -10.87 -9.35 11.31
C SER A 207 -10.93 -7.99 11.99
N ALA A 208 -10.01 -7.72 12.95
CA ALA A 208 -9.91 -6.43 13.62
C ALA A 208 -9.70 -5.26 12.66
N ASN A 209 -8.78 -5.41 11.71
CA ASN A 209 -8.52 -4.37 10.69
C ASN A 209 -9.74 -4.16 9.78
N ARG A 210 -10.43 -5.23 9.38
CA ARG A 210 -11.64 -5.16 8.55
C ARG A 210 -12.76 -4.41 9.26
N VAL A 211 -13.04 -4.76 10.51
CA VAL A 211 -14.06 -4.10 11.33
C VAL A 211 -13.74 -2.61 11.52
N ALA A 212 -12.49 -2.27 11.81
CA ALA A 212 -12.06 -0.88 11.94
C ALA A 212 -12.27 -0.09 10.64
N LEU A 213 -11.92 -0.69 9.48
CA LEU A 213 -12.10 -0.06 8.17
C LEU A 213 -13.58 0.18 7.87
N GLU A 214 -14.43 -0.82 8.04
CA GLU A 214 -15.87 -0.70 7.78
C GLU A 214 -16.52 0.35 8.68
N ALA A 215 -16.21 0.34 9.98
CA ALA A 215 -16.74 1.33 10.92
C ALA A 215 -16.32 2.77 10.56
N CYS A 216 -15.05 2.98 10.19
CA CYS A 216 -14.58 4.30 9.78
C CYS A 216 -15.18 4.76 8.45
N THR A 217 -15.27 3.86 7.46
CA THR A 217 -15.88 4.17 6.16
C THR A 217 -17.35 4.51 6.31
N GLN A 218 -18.09 3.76 7.11
CA GLN A 218 -19.50 4.05 7.40
C GLN A 218 -19.66 5.41 8.08
N ALA A 219 -18.89 5.68 9.14
CA ALA A 219 -18.94 6.94 9.86
C ALA A 219 -18.63 8.14 8.96
N ARG A 220 -17.63 8.04 8.10
CA ARG A 220 -17.32 9.06 7.09
C ARG A 220 -18.50 9.28 6.13
N ASN A 221 -19.09 8.21 5.62
CA ASN A 221 -20.23 8.29 4.69
C ASN A 221 -21.49 8.88 5.36
N GLU A 222 -21.61 8.76 6.68
CA GLU A 222 -22.63 9.44 7.50
C GLU A 222 -22.30 10.92 7.78
N GLY A 223 -21.17 11.41 7.30
CA GLY A 223 -20.73 12.81 7.46
C GLY A 223 -20.03 13.11 8.78
N ARG A 224 -19.60 12.10 9.52
CA ARG A 224 -18.86 12.28 10.77
C ARG A 224 -17.41 12.70 10.49
N ASP A 225 -16.88 13.55 11.34
CA ASP A 225 -15.49 14.03 11.28
C ASP A 225 -14.56 13.00 11.91
N LEU A 226 -13.90 12.20 11.08
CA LEU A 226 -12.97 11.16 11.57
C LEU A 226 -11.74 11.73 12.26
N ALA A 227 -11.34 12.97 11.97
CA ALA A 227 -10.22 13.61 12.66
C ALA A 227 -10.55 13.87 14.14
N ARG A 228 -11.82 14.15 14.45
CA ARG A 228 -12.29 14.41 15.82
C ARG A 228 -12.90 13.19 16.49
N GLU A 229 -13.72 12.45 15.76
CA GLU A 229 -14.55 11.37 16.27
C GLU A 229 -13.97 9.97 16.03
N GLY A 230 -12.90 9.84 15.27
CA GLY A 230 -12.36 8.55 14.84
C GLY A 230 -12.04 7.59 15.98
N GLY A 231 -11.51 8.11 17.10
CA GLY A 231 -11.27 7.30 18.30
C GLY A 231 -12.56 6.76 18.91
N ASP A 232 -13.66 7.53 18.90
CA ASP A 232 -14.95 7.08 19.40
C ASP A 232 -15.60 6.06 18.47
N VAL A 233 -15.42 6.21 17.15
CA VAL A 233 -15.85 5.23 16.15
C VAL A 233 -15.20 3.87 16.41
N ILE A 234 -13.89 3.84 16.61
CA ILE A 234 -13.16 2.59 16.94
C ILE A 234 -13.65 2.01 18.26
N ARG A 235 -13.76 2.82 19.33
CA ARG A 235 -14.26 2.36 20.63
C ARG A 235 -15.70 1.83 20.56
N ALA A 236 -16.54 2.43 19.75
CA ALA A 236 -17.91 1.94 19.53
C ALA A 236 -17.90 0.57 18.84
N ALA A 237 -17.05 0.38 17.82
CA ALA A 237 -16.90 -0.89 17.13
C ALA A 237 -16.33 -2.01 18.02
N CYS A 238 -15.46 -1.68 18.97
CA CYS A 238 -14.95 -2.64 19.96
C CYS A 238 -16.06 -3.31 20.81
N LYS A 239 -17.23 -2.68 20.94
CA LYS A 239 -18.34 -3.24 21.76
C LYS A 239 -18.91 -4.53 21.17
N TRP A 240 -18.77 -4.74 19.87
CA TRP A 240 -19.31 -5.90 19.17
C TRP A 240 -18.24 -6.74 18.46
N SER A 241 -16.99 -6.27 18.41
CA SER A 241 -15.85 -7.03 17.88
C SER A 241 -14.80 -7.25 18.97
N PRO A 242 -14.75 -8.43 19.58
CA PRO A 242 -13.71 -8.76 20.54
C PRO A 242 -12.30 -8.77 19.93
N GLU A 243 -12.15 -9.09 18.64
CA GLU A 243 -10.89 -9.04 17.93
C GLU A 243 -10.37 -7.60 17.85
N LEU A 244 -11.24 -6.65 17.49
CA LEU A 244 -10.87 -5.24 17.46
C LEU A 244 -10.55 -4.71 18.87
N ALA A 245 -11.31 -5.10 19.87
CA ALA A 245 -11.05 -4.73 21.26
C ALA A 245 -9.67 -5.22 21.72
N ALA A 246 -9.31 -6.47 21.43
CA ALA A 246 -8.00 -7.04 21.76
C ALA A 246 -6.87 -6.32 21.01
N ALA A 247 -7.05 -6.00 19.73
CA ALA A 247 -6.09 -5.22 18.95
C ALA A 247 -5.88 -3.82 19.55
N CYS A 248 -6.96 -3.15 19.93
CA CYS A 248 -6.92 -1.82 20.54
C CYS A 248 -6.15 -1.80 21.87
N GLU A 249 -6.25 -2.87 22.67
CA GLU A 249 -5.50 -2.98 23.91
C GLU A 249 -4.00 -3.17 23.69
N VAL A 250 -3.61 -3.96 22.69
CA VAL A 250 -2.19 -4.19 22.37
C VAL A 250 -1.53 -2.92 21.82
N TRP A 251 -2.21 -2.22 20.91
CA TRP A 251 -1.62 -1.10 20.18
C TRP A 251 -1.69 0.24 20.92
N LYS A 252 -2.46 0.37 22.01
CA LYS A 252 -2.60 1.65 22.73
C LYS A 252 -1.31 2.18 23.35
N GLU A 253 -0.36 1.30 23.68
CA GLU A 253 0.89 1.66 24.33
C GLU A 253 2.08 1.67 23.36
N ILE A 254 1.89 1.20 22.13
CA ILE A 254 2.95 1.17 21.12
C ILE A 254 2.91 2.50 20.35
N LYS A 255 3.71 3.44 20.80
CA LYS A 255 4.00 4.66 20.04
C LYS A 255 5.13 4.36 19.07
N PHE A 256 4.83 4.40 17.78
CA PHE A 256 5.86 4.41 16.74
C PHE A 256 6.31 5.87 16.52
N GLU A 257 6.87 6.48 17.54
CA GLU A 257 7.54 7.77 17.44
C GLU A 257 8.99 7.50 17.01
N PHE A 258 9.25 7.64 15.73
CA PHE A 258 10.61 7.72 15.23
C PHE A 258 10.85 9.17 14.78
N ASP A 259 11.85 9.82 15.34
CA ASP A 259 12.36 11.05 14.76
C ASP A 259 12.82 10.74 13.33
N THR A 260 12.44 11.60 12.40
CA THR A 260 12.97 11.54 11.04
C THR A 260 14.49 11.74 11.12
N VAL A 261 15.24 10.67 10.87
CA VAL A 261 16.71 10.74 10.85
C VAL A 261 17.14 11.30 9.49
N ASP A 262 16.83 12.56 9.23
CA ASP A 262 17.37 13.31 8.10
C ASP A 262 18.71 14.00 8.45
N THR A 263 19.45 13.44 9.41
CA THR A 263 20.74 13.96 9.86
C THR A 263 21.90 13.06 9.41
N LEU A 264 21.94 12.75 8.12
CA LEU A 264 23.17 12.25 7.50
C LEU A 264 23.79 13.29 6.59
#